data_59067c11815947a916ddd8f7a31c1968
#
_entry.id   59067c11815947a916ddd8f7a31c1968
#
_cell.length_a   1.000
_cell.length_b   1.000
_cell.length_c   1.000
_cell.angle_alpha   90.00
_cell.angle_beta   90.00
_cell.angle_gamma   90.00
#
_symmetry.space_group_name_H-M   'P 1'
#
loop_
_entity.id
_entity.type
_entity.pdbx_description
1 polymer ?
#
loop_
_entity_poly.entity_id
_entity_poly.type
_entity_poly.pdbx_seq_one_letter_code
_entity_poly.pdbx_strand_id
1 'polypeptide(L)'
;ERPTETLRSKYRNTSHKVAQKIQKLNKTLKNQILKMILKEKTVSIKYISDRFGISEEETKDFIEVLRNEEYDVVLEGRIVRLGTLTKEVELDVPGNRLRLGVFSDLHFGSMFMQLTRARQFVEEVRDKVDAFVDSGDVSDGTHMYKGQEYQIFLHGSEQHTRFARQHYPDTRKPTKVIGGNHDASFLKSGGANIPLRIAEVRPNVEVLGFHYGVFSWKNIRIGLVHPAGGGAYAVSYPVQKYVRNWVPDQIPDILIFGHFHQKGYFRWHGAECFLAGCFQGQTPYLVEKGLYPAIGGLVLNIEKRASGIKVTWDSYEYLEIKDDWENYVGIDGR
;
A
#
# COMPACT_ATOMS: atom_id res chain seq x y z
N GLU A 1 -15.62 35.72 -47.49
CA GLU A 1 -15.25 34.32 -47.79
C GLU A 1 -15.16 33.54 -46.48
N ARG A 2 -15.96 32.46 -46.36
CA ARG A 2 -15.92 31.57 -45.19
C ARG A 2 -14.70 30.62 -45.31
N PRO A 3 -13.91 30.39 -44.29
CA PRO A 3 -12.78 29.46 -44.36
C PRO A 3 -13.26 28.04 -44.71
N THR A 4 -12.59 27.43 -45.67
CA THR A 4 -12.89 26.08 -46.14
C THR A 4 -12.75 25.03 -45.01
N GLU A 5 -13.55 23.97 -45.07
CA GLU A 5 -13.59 22.87 -44.08
C GLU A 5 -12.21 22.27 -43.77
N THR A 6 -11.30 22.31 -44.78
CA THR A 6 -9.91 21.84 -44.68
C THR A 6 -9.04 22.68 -43.72
N LEU A 7 -9.28 24.01 -43.67
CA LEU A 7 -8.58 24.89 -42.73
C LEU A 7 -9.08 24.67 -41.29
N ARG A 8 -10.40 24.46 -41.11
CA ARG A 8 -10.96 24.16 -39.78
C ARG A 8 -10.45 22.83 -39.19
N SER A 9 -10.26 21.80 -40.02
CA SER A 9 -9.72 20.51 -39.58
C SER A 9 -8.23 20.61 -39.20
N LYS A 10 -7.47 21.43 -39.93
CA LYS A 10 -6.05 21.67 -39.67
C LYS A 10 -5.83 22.44 -38.34
N TYR A 11 -6.66 23.43 -38.05
CA TYR A 11 -6.60 24.17 -36.78
C TYR A 11 -7.06 23.32 -35.58
N ARG A 12 -8.09 22.49 -35.73
CA ARG A 12 -8.51 21.53 -34.69
C ARG A 12 -7.39 20.52 -34.37
N ASN A 13 -6.75 19.94 -35.38
CA ASN A 13 -5.65 18.98 -35.19
C ASN A 13 -4.41 19.61 -34.56
N THR A 14 -4.10 20.88 -34.88
CA THR A 14 -2.97 21.60 -34.28
C THR A 14 -3.24 21.93 -32.81
N SER A 15 -4.46 22.37 -32.47
CA SER A 15 -4.90 22.64 -31.10
C SER A 15 -4.86 21.36 -30.25
N HIS A 16 -5.32 20.22 -30.77
CA HIS A 16 -5.32 18.94 -30.06
C HIS A 16 -3.88 18.41 -29.80
N LYS A 17 -2.99 18.52 -30.80
CA LYS A 17 -1.58 18.17 -30.66
C LYS A 17 -0.83 19.06 -29.65
N VAL A 18 -1.14 20.35 -29.61
CA VAL A 18 -0.57 21.30 -28.64
C VAL A 18 -1.07 20.96 -27.24
N ALA A 19 -2.37 20.71 -27.07
CA ALA A 19 -2.93 20.31 -25.79
C ALA A 19 -2.30 18.98 -25.28
N GLN A 20 -2.15 17.97 -26.13
CA GLN A 20 -1.46 16.72 -25.78
C GLN A 20 0.00 16.92 -25.39
N LYS A 21 0.70 17.83 -26.08
CA LYS A 21 2.10 18.14 -25.79
C LYS A 21 2.24 18.85 -24.43
N ILE A 22 1.33 19.79 -24.12
CA ILE A 22 1.26 20.47 -22.82
C ILE A 22 0.95 19.45 -21.70
N GLN A 23 -0.01 18.59 -21.91
CA GLN A 23 -0.38 17.54 -20.95
C GLN A 23 0.78 16.56 -20.69
N LYS A 24 1.55 16.20 -21.72
CA LYS A 24 2.75 15.37 -21.58
C LYS A 24 3.88 16.08 -20.85
N LEU A 25 4.06 17.41 -21.10
CA LEU A 25 5.05 18.23 -20.39
C LEU A 25 4.70 18.35 -18.91
N ASN A 26 3.43 18.62 -18.60
CA ASN A 26 2.94 18.70 -17.23
C ASN A 26 3.09 17.37 -16.48
N LYS A 27 2.85 16.23 -17.13
CA LYS A 27 3.08 14.89 -16.56
C LYS A 27 4.56 14.65 -16.25
N THR A 28 5.46 15.06 -17.14
CA THR A 28 6.91 14.92 -16.94
C THR A 28 7.39 15.78 -15.78
N LEU A 29 6.97 17.05 -15.75
CA LEU A 29 7.33 18.01 -14.70
C LEU A 29 6.79 17.57 -13.34
N LYS A 30 5.54 17.14 -13.26
CA LYS A 30 4.95 16.55 -12.05
C LYS A 30 5.79 15.40 -11.51
N ASN A 31 6.20 14.47 -12.37
CA ASN A 31 7.03 13.33 -11.96
C ASN A 31 8.42 13.76 -11.49
N GLN A 32 8.99 14.83 -12.04
CA GLN A 32 10.27 15.37 -11.60
C GLN A 32 10.14 16.06 -10.22
N ILE A 33 9.06 16.81 -10.01
CA ILE A 33 8.73 17.42 -8.70
C ILE A 33 8.54 16.31 -7.66
N LEU A 34 7.76 15.28 -7.97
CA LEU A 34 7.56 14.14 -7.08
C LEU A 34 8.89 13.45 -6.73
N LYS A 35 9.72 13.13 -7.72
CA LYS A 35 11.05 12.54 -7.48
C LYS A 35 11.92 13.40 -6.57
N MET A 36 11.85 14.72 -6.71
CA MET A 36 12.59 15.63 -5.84
C MET A 36 12.05 15.61 -4.41
N ILE A 37 10.73 15.66 -4.22
CA ILE A 37 10.10 15.55 -2.89
C ILE A 37 10.45 14.21 -2.23
N LEU A 38 10.40 13.12 -2.98
CA LEU A 38 10.78 11.80 -2.50
C LEU A 38 12.25 11.71 -2.08
N LYS A 39 13.13 12.41 -2.76
CA LYS A 39 14.58 12.46 -2.48
C LYS A 39 14.90 13.35 -1.28
N GLU A 40 14.41 14.58 -1.31
CA GLU A 40 14.77 15.62 -0.33
C GLU A 40 13.91 15.53 0.95
N LYS A 41 12.76 14.79 0.89
CA LYS A 41 11.77 14.57 1.95
C LYS A 41 11.08 15.81 2.49
N THR A 42 11.77 16.94 2.53
CA THR A 42 11.25 18.27 2.93
C THR A 42 11.84 19.33 2.02
N VAL A 43 11.01 20.09 1.33
CA VAL A 43 11.43 21.16 0.41
C VAL A 43 10.48 22.36 0.53
N SER A 44 10.98 23.57 0.28
CA SER A 44 10.12 24.75 0.21
C SER A 44 9.46 24.89 -1.16
N ILE A 45 8.24 25.45 -1.21
CA ILE A 45 7.57 25.81 -2.47
C ILE A 45 8.50 26.67 -3.32
N LYS A 46 9.16 27.64 -2.70
CA LYS A 46 10.12 28.51 -3.40
C LYS A 46 11.26 27.72 -4.06
N TYR A 47 11.82 26.74 -3.37
CA TYR A 47 12.90 25.92 -3.93
C TYR A 47 12.42 25.10 -5.14
N ILE A 48 11.21 24.56 -5.08
CA ILE A 48 10.59 23.85 -6.22
C ILE A 48 10.37 24.83 -7.40
N SER A 49 9.75 25.98 -7.11
CA SER A 49 9.48 27.05 -8.06
C SER A 49 10.75 27.48 -8.81
N ASP A 50 11.79 27.84 -8.06
CA ASP A 50 13.08 28.32 -8.62
C ASP A 50 13.76 27.22 -9.46
N ARG A 51 13.74 25.98 -8.99
CA ARG A 51 14.42 24.86 -9.66
C ARG A 51 13.79 24.46 -10.97
N PHE A 52 12.46 24.54 -11.07
CA PHE A 52 11.71 24.09 -12.25
C PHE A 52 11.22 25.25 -13.14
N GLY A 53 11.51 26.51 -12.74
CA GLY A 53 11.12 27.70 -13.50
C GLY A 53 9.61 27.88 -13.61
N ILE A 54 8.86 27.49 -12.58
CA ILE A 54 7.41 27.65 -12.47
C ILE A 54 7.06 28.61 -11.33
N SER A 55 5.87 29.16 -11.33
CA SER A 55 5.42 30.01 -10.23
C SER A 55 5.17 29.20 -8.94
N GLU A 56 5.16 29.87 -7.79
CA GLU A 56 4.78 29.24 -6.52
C GLU A 56 3.33 28.73 -6.54
N GLU A 57 2.45 29.40 -7.29
CA GLU A 57 1.05 28.99 -7.45
C GLU A 57 0.96 27.69 -8.27
N GLU A 58 1.64 27.62 -9.42
CA GLU A 58 1.73 26.38 -10.20
C GLU A 58 2.36 25.24 -9.38
N THR A 59 3.33 25.56 -8.50
CA THR A 59 3.92 24.58 -7.59
C THR A 59 2.86 24.03 -6.63
N LYS A 60 2.01 24.87 -6.05
CA LYS A 60 0.91 24.44 -5.18
C LYS A 60 -0.09 23.57 -5.94
N ASP A 61 -0.43 23.96 -7.18
CA ASP A 61 -1.33 23.17 -8.04
C ASP A 61 -0.76 21.76 -8.29
N PHE A 62 0.56 21.65 -8.57
CA PHE A 62 1.21 20.35 -8.70
C PHE A 62 1.19 19.54 -7.41
N ILE A 63 1.38 20.17 -6.26
CA ILE A 63 1.29 19.50 -4.96
C ILE A 63 -0.14 19.00 -4.70
N GLU A 64 -1.15 19.80 -5.04
CA GLU A 64 -2.55 19.40 -4.91
C GLU A 64 -2.90 18.25 -5.84
N VAL A 65 -2.41 18.27 -7.09
CA VAL A 65 -2.54 17.14 -8.02
C VAL A 65 -1.88 15.88 -7.44
N LEU A 66 -0.67 15.98 -6.87
CA LEU A 66 -0.02 14.85 -6.22
C LEU A 66 -0.83 14.33 -5.02
N ARG A 67 -1.42 15.20 -4.21
CA ARG A 67 -2.31 14.82 -3.12
C ARG A 67 -3.58 14.13 -3.61
N ASN A 68 -4.18 14.65 -4.68
CA ASN A 68 -5.37 14.06 -5.31
C ASN A 68 -5.06 12.73 -6.01
N GLU A 69 -3.82 12.52 -6.45
CA GLU A 69 -3.30 11.23 -6.91
C GLU A 69 -2.80 10.35 -5.74
N GLU A 70 -3.14 10.76 -4.50
CA GLU A 70 -2.88 10.06 -3.24
C GLU A 70 -1.39 9.79 -2.95
N TYR A 71 -0.50 10.59 -3.53
CA TYR A 71 0.85 10.66 -2.99
C TYR A 71 0.79 11.31 -1.61
N ASP A 72 1.45 10.70 -0.66
CA ASP A 72 1.50 11.18 0.71
C ASP A 72 2.40 12.42 0.81
N VAL A 73 1.89 13.54 0.30
CA VAL A 73 2.56 14.83 0.27
C VAL A 73 1.76 15.83 1.07
N VAL A 74 2.37 16.44 2.08
CA VAL A 74 1.76 17.45 2.94
C VAL A 74 2.34 18.82 2.61
N LEU A 75 1.46 19.80 2.45
CA LEU A 75 1.82 21.21 2.35
C LEU A 75 1.51 21.91 3.67
N GLU A 76 2.53 22.35 4.38
CA GLU A 76 2.42 23.14 5.60
C GLU A 76 2.99 24.54 5.37
N GLY A 77 2.10 25.50 5.21
CA GLY A 77 2.49 26.87 4.84
C GLY A 77 3.24 26.92 3.50
N ARG A 78 4.55 27.12 3.54
CA ARG A 78 5.42 27.16 2.35
C ARG A 78 6.37 25.95 2.27
N ILE A 79 6.18 24.95 3.10
CA ILE A 79 7.00 23.74 3.14
C ILE A 79 6.18 22.55 2.62
N VAL A 80 6.77 21.84 1.70
CA VAL A 80 6.26 20.57 1.15
C VAL A 80 7.09 19.45 1.74
N ARG A 81 6.43 18.45 2.30
CA ARG A 81 7.10 17.25 2.84
C ARG A 81 6.29 15.99 2.56
N LEU A 82 6.94 14.85 2.67
CA LEU A 82 6.22 13.57 2.65
C LEU A 82 5.39 13.45 3.93
N GLY A 83 4.12 13.12 3.79
CA GLY A 83 3.17 13.06 4.90
C GLY A 83 3.46 11.93 5.88
N THR A 84 3.95 10.81 5.39
CA THR A 84 4.34 9.61 6.16
C THR A 84 5.39 9.87 7.25
N LEU A 85 6.02 11.05 7.25
CA LEU A 85 7.00 11.43 8.28
C LEU A 85 6.37 12.26 9.43
N THR A 86 5.06 12.52 9.44
CA THR A 86 4.54 13.61 10.25
C THR A 86 3.45 13.28 11.26
N LYS A 87 2.83 12.12 11.19
CA LYS A 87 1.98 11.66 12.27
C LYS A 87 2.58 10.38 12.82
N GLU A 88 3.44 10.51 13.83
CA GLU A 88 3.77 9.34 14.65
C GLU A 88 2.47 8.89 15.32
N VAL A 89 1.86 7.89 14.71
CA VAL A 89 0.70 7.22 15.30
C VAL A 89 1.22 6.35 16.41
N GLU A 90 0.88 6.68 17.65
CA GLU A 90 1.22 5.83 18.79
C GLU A 90 0.15 4.76 18.99
N LEU A 91 0.58 3.53 19.18
CA LEU A 91 -0.29 2.44 19.60
C LEU A 91 -0.27 2.38 21.13
N ASP A 92 -1.39 2.71 21.73
CA ASP A 92 -1.53 2.66 23.20
C ASP A 92 -1.86 1.24 23.67
N VAL A 93 -0.80 0.51 24.02
CA VAL A 93 -0.88 -0.82 24.66
C VAL A 93 -0.04 -0.78 25.94
N PRO A 94 -0.65 -1.05 27.11
CA PRO A 94 0.05 -1.00 28.40
C PRO A 94 1.06 -2.14 28.56
N GLY A 95 1.94 -2.01 29.55
CA GLY A 95 2.96 -3.03 29.85
C GLY A 95 4.22 -2.91 28.97
N ASN A 96 5.08 -3.90 29.01
CA ASN A 96 6.36 -3.96 28.28
C ASN A 96 6.36 -5.01 27.15
N ARG A 97 5.20 -5.56 26.82
CA ARG A 97 5.00 -6.54 25.75
C ARG A 97 3.88 -6.09 24.84
N LEU A 98 4.12 -6.22 23.55
CA LEU A 98 3.16 -6.00 22.48
C LEU A 98 3.09 -7.26 21.63
N ARG A 99 1.88 -7.76 21.39
CA ARG A 99 1.62 -8.89 20.49
C ARG A 99 0.84 -8.38 19.28
N LEU A 100 1.41 -8.54 18.11
CA LEU A 100 0.81 -8.11 16.84
C LEU A 100 0.41 -9.30 16.00
N GLY A 101 -0.86 -9.37 15.61
CA GLY A 101 -1.31 -10.22 14.51
C GLY A 101 -0.96 -9.54 13.18
N VAL A 102 -0.23 -10.24 12.32
CA VAL A 102 0.24 -9.72 11.04
C VAL A 102 -0.42 -10.48 9.92
N PHE A 103 -1.10 -9.78 9.03
CA PHE A 103 -1.62 -10.32 7.78
C PHE A 103 -1.38 -9.32 6.65
N SER A 104 -1.54 -9.75 5.41
CA SER A 104 -1.28 -8.94 4.22
C SER A 104 -1.85 -9.61 2.98
N ASP A 105 -1.93 -8.88 1.88
CA ASP A 105 -2.18 -9.43 0.55
C ASP A 105 -3.47 -10.27 0.50
N LEU A 106 -4.59 -9.63 0.90
CA LEU A 106 -5.93 -10.24 0.90
C LEU A 106 -6.50 -10.41 -0.50
N HIS A 107 -6.11 -9.56 -1.44
CA HIS A 107 -6.50 -9.57 -2.84
C HIS A 107 -8.00 -9.76 -3.08
N PHE A 108 -8.85 -9.00 -2.38
CA PHE A 108 -10.29 -9.03 -2.59
C PHE A 108 -10.64 -8.76 -4.05
N GLY A 109 -11.52 -9.59 -4.58
CA GLY A 109 -11.91 -9.57 -5.99
C GLY A 109 -11.17 -10.58 -6.85
N SER A 110 -10.05 -11.14 -6.40
CA SER A 110 -9.38 -12.26 -7.04
C SER A 110 -10.16 -13.56 -6.85
N MET A 111 -10.28 -14.39 -7.90
CA MET A 111 -10.80 -15.76 -7.79
C MET A 111 -9.88 -16.67 -6.96
N PHE A 112 -8.68 -16.21 -6.68
CA PHE A 112 -7.68 -16.93 -5.86
C PHE A 112 -7.60 -16.40 -4.43
N MET A 113 -8.45 -15.44 -4.01
CA MET A 113 -8.46 -14.96 -2.63
C MET A 113 -8.74 -16.10 -1.65
N GLN A 114 -8.15 -16.00 -0.46
CA GLN A 114 -8.30 -16.98 0.61
C GLN A 114 -8.94 -16.31 1.84
N LEU A 115 -10.11 -15.72 1.66
CA LEU A 115 -10.79 -14.96 2.70
C LEU A 115 -11.22 -15.83 3.89
N THR A 116 -11.64 -17.08 3.63
CA THR A 116 -11.95 -18.04 4.70
C THR A 116 -10.72 -18.26 5.59
N ARG A 117 -9.52 -18.38 5.01
CA ARG A 117 -8.26 -18.52 5.77
C ARG A 117 -7.87 -17.24 6.50
N ALA A 118 -8.08 -16.08 5.89
CA ALA A 118 -7.83 -14.81 6.56
C ALA A 118 -8.72 -14.64 7.80
N ARG A 119 -9.98 -14.98 7.69
CA ARG A 119 -10.92 -14.96 8.82
C ARG A 119 -10.56 -16.00 9.88
N GLN A 120 -10.19 -17.20 9.47
CA GLN A 120 -9.73 -18.25 10.38
C GLN A 120 -8.51 -17.77 11.17
N PHE A 121 -7.50 -17.20 10.50
CA PHE A 121 -6.32 -16.64 11.17
C PHE A 121 -6.70 -15.59 12.22
N VAL A 122 -7.52 -14.61 11.83
CA VAL A 122 -7.94 -13.55 12.76
C VAL A 122 -8.68 -14.13 13.96
N GLU A 123 -9.57 -15.10 13.79
CA GLU A 123 -10.29 -15.75 14.86
C GLU A 123 -9.38 -16.53 15.81
N GLU A 124 -8.42 -17.28 15.27
CA GLU A 124 -7.46 -18.08 16.05
C GLU A 124 -6.53 -17.22 16.91
N VAL A 125 -6.18 -15.99 16.46
CA VAL A 125 -5.19 -15.17 17.14
C VAL A 125 -5.74 -13.95 17.86
N ARG A 126 -6.98 -13.51 17.55
CA ARG A 126 -7.57 -12.25 18.06
C ARG A 126 -7.49 -12.09 19.58
N ASP A 127 -7.75 -13.15 20.33
CA ASP A 127 -7.69 -13.10 21.78
C ASP A 127 -6.27 -13.23 22.35
N LYS A 128 -5.31 -13.55 21.48
CA LYS A 128 -3.89 -13.71 21.83
C LYS A 128 -3.05 -12.48 21.52
N VAL A 129 -3.60 -11.51 20.76
CA VAL A 129 -2.90 -10.30 20.31
C VAL A 129 -3.50 -9.03 20.86
N ASP A 130 -2.71 -7.98 20.88
CA ASP A 130 -3.11 -6.67 21.39
C ASP A 130 -3.59 -5.75 20.24
N ALA A 131 -3.04 -5.95 19.04
CA ALA A 131 -3.39 -5.22 17.82
C ALA A 131 -3.10 -6.06 16.57
N PHE A 132 -3.58 -5.58 15.42
CA PHE A 132 -3.27 -6.15 14.12
C PHE A 132 -2.58 -5.16 13.20
N VAL A 133 -1.88 -5.69 12.20
CA VAL A 133 -1.34 -4.94 11.08
C VAL A 133 -1.64 -5.64 9.76
N ASP A 134 -1.92 -4.83 8.73
CA ASP A 134 -2.14 -5.26 7.36
C ASP A 134 -1.17 -4.50 6.44
N SER A 135 -0.27 -5.23 5.79
CA SER A 135 0.81 -4.66 5.00
C SER A 135 0.43 -4.43 3.52
N GLY A 136 -0.86 -4.27 3.22
CA GLY A 136 -1.36 -3.79 1.92
C GLY A 136 -1.83 -4.89 0.97
N ASP A 137 -2.20 -4.47 -0.24
CA ASP A 137 -2.88 -5.25 -1.25
C ASP A 137 -4.16 -5.91 -0.69
N VAL A 138 -5.01 -5.06 -0.10
CA VAL A 138 -6.33 -5.45 0.40
C VAL A 138 -7.22 -5.87 -0.76
N SER A 139 -7.14 -5.15 -1.89
CA SER A 139 -7.87 -5.46 -3.12
C SER A 139 -6.95 -6.01 -4.20
N ASP A 140 -7.51 -6.80 -5.14
CA ASP A 140 -6.75 -7.29 -6.30
C ASP A 140 -6.49 -6.21 -7.35
N GLY A 141 -7.15 -5.06 -7.21
CA GLY A 141 -6.96 -3.94 -8.11
C GLY A 141 -7.52 -4.16 -9.52
N THR A 142 -6.99 -3.44 -10.47
CA THR A 142 -7.38 -3.52 -11.88
C THR A 142 -6.19 -3.30 -12.80
N HIS A 143 -6.15 -4.02 -13.92
CA HIS A 143 -5.10 -3.89 -14.95
C HIS A 143 -3.66 -4.03 -14.44
N MET A 144 -3.43 -4.93 -13.48
CA MET A 144 -2.11 -5.16 -12.90
C MET A 144 -1.19 -5.95 -13.82
N TYR A 145 -1.76 -6.92 -14.54
CA TYR A 145 -1.08 -7.74 -15.53
C TYR A 145 -2.04 -8.19 -16.63
N LYS A 146 -1.50 -8.63 -17.76
CA LYS A 146 -2.30 -9.12 -18.90
C LYS A 146 -3.04 -10.39 -18.50
N GLY A 147 -4.35 -10.41 -18.71
CA GLY A 147 -5.20 -11.56 -18.42
C GLY A 147 -5.79 -11.57 -17.00
N GLN A 148 -5.48 -10.56 -16.15
CA GLN A 148 -6.09 -10.43 -14.83
C GLN A 148 -7.62 -10.37 -14.89
N GLU A 149 -8.18 -9.75 -15.92
CA GLU A 149 -9.61 -9.60 -16.12
C GLU A 149 -10.39 -10.93 -16.14
N TYR A 150 -9.72 -12.04 -16.44
CA TYR A 150 -10.29 -13.40 -16.39
C TYR A 150 -10.10 -14.09 -15.04
N GLN A 151 -9.45 -13.46 -14.09
CA GLN A 151 -9.08 -14.01 -12.80
C GLN A 151 -9.70 -13.23 -11.63
N ILE A 152 -10.53 -12.24 -11.94
CA ILE A 152 -11.24 -11.43 -10.96
C ILE A 152 -12.75 -11.58 -11.14
N PHE A 153 -13.48 -11.60 -10.02
CA PHE A 153 -14.95 -11.62 -9.99
C PHE A 153 -15.58 -10.28 -9.61
N LEU A 154 -14.76 -9.32 -9.13
CA LEU A 154 -15.17 -7.94 -8.86
C LEU A 154 -14.56 -7.01 -9.92
N HIS A 155 -15.37 -6.11 -10.45
CA HIS A 155 -14.92 -5.18 -11.49
C HIS A 155 -15.13 -3.72 -11.05
N GLY A 156 -14.04 -2.95 -11.14
CA GLY A 156 -14.06 -1.53 -10.77
C GLY A 156 -14.04 -1.27 -9.26
N SER A 157 -13.71 -0.04 -8.90
CA SER A 157 -13.47 0.37 -7.51
C SER A 157 -14.72 0.32 -6.63
N GLU A 158 -15.91 0.47 -7.19
CA GLU A 158 -17.18 0.45 -6.44
C GLU A 158 -17.47 -0.94 -5.88
N GLN A 159 -17.37 -1.99 -6.71
CA GLN A 159 -17.60 -3.37 -6.25
C GLN A 159 -16.55 -3.77 -5.22
N HIS A 160 -15.27 -3.44 -5.45
CA HIS A 160 -14.21 -3.71 -4.48
C HIS A 160 -14.43 -2.96 -3.15
N THR A 161 -14.88 -1.71 -3.21
CA THR A 161 -15.21 -0.93 -2.00
C THR A 161 -16.30 -1.59 -1.19
N ARG A 162 -17.40 -1.99 -1.84
CA ARG A 162 -18.54 -2.64 -1.17
C ARG A 162 -18.12 -3.95 -0.54
N PHE A 163 -17.44 -4.78 -1.32
CA PHE A 163 -16.93 -6.07 -0.84
C PHE A 163 -15.97 -5.91 0.34
N ALA A 164 -14.99 -5.00 0.24
CA ALA A 164 -14.01 -4.77 1.29
C ALA A 164 -14.66 -4.27 2.59
N ARG A 165 -15.59 -3.33 2.53
CA ARG A 165 -16.35 -2.86 3.70
C ARG A 165 -17.08 -3.98 4.42
N GLN A 166 -17.68 -4.89 3.66
CA GLN A 166 -18.47 -5.99 4.19
C GLN A 166 -17.58 -7.13 4.73
N HIS A 167 -16.53 -7.47 4.00
CA HIS A 167 -15.81 -8.72 4.18
C HIS A 167 -14.43 -8.60 4.85
N TYR A 168 -13.90 -7.38 5.01
CA TYR A 168 -12.63 -7.18 5.71
C TYR A 168 -12.67 -7.87 7.09
N PRO A 169 -11.64 -8.65 7.47
CA PRO A 169 -11.65 -9.44 8.69
C PRO A 169 -11.96 -8.59 9.93
N ASP A 170 -12.90 -9.07 10.75
CA ASP A 170 -13.29 -8.37 11.99
C ASP A 170 -12.30 -8.65 13.12
N THR A 171 -11.26 -7.84 13.18
CA THR A 171 -10.19 -7.99 14.16
C THR A 171 -10.63 -7.65 15.59
N ARG A 172 -11.63 -6.79 15.79
CA ARG A 172 -12.08 -6.23 17.10
C ARG A 172 -10.93 -5.61 17.92
N LYS A 173 -9.81 -5.35 17.33
CA LYS A 173 -8.59 -4.79 17.94
C LYS A 173 -8.13 -3.61 17.09
N PRO A 174 -7.35 -2.67 17.65
CA PRO A 174 -6.68 -1.67 16.83
C PRO A 174 -5.95 -2.33 15.66
N THR A 175 -6.20 -1.85 14.45
CA THR A 175 -5.61 -2.40 13.24
C THR A 175 -4.99 -1.29 12.43
N LYS A 176 -3.69 -1.38 12.18
CA LYS A 176 -2.96 -0.45 11.32
C LYS A 176 -2.83 -1.04 9.92
N VAL A 177 -3.19 -0.28 8.89
CA VAL A 177 -3.20 -0.75 7.51
C VAL A 177 -2.51 0.24 6.58
N ILE A 178 -1.86 -0.28 5.56
CA ILE A 178 -1.38 0.50 4.42
C ILE A 178 -2.03 0.01 3.12
N GLY A 179 -2.01 0.84 2.07
CA GLY A 179 -2.34 0.38 0.72
C GLY A 179 -1.14 -0.20 0.01
N GLY A 180 -1.38 -1.16 -0.89
CA GLY A 180 -0.37 -1.74 -1.75
C GLY A 180 -0.47 -1.29 -3.21
N ASN A 181 0.31 -1.92 -4.09
CA ASN A 181 0.34 -1.56 -5.51
C ASN A 181 -0.93 -1.97 -6.27
N HIS A 182 -1.62 -3.02 -5.84
CA HIS A 182 -2.91 -3.41 -6.38
C HIS A 182 -3.99 -2.39 -5.97
N ASP A 183 -4.06 -1.98 -4.70
CA ASP A 183 -4.96 -0.92 -4.25
C ASP A 183 -4.72 0.41 -4.99
N ALA A 184 -3.46 0.76 -5.23
CA ALA A 184 -3.07 1.97 -5.95
C ALA A 184 -3.51 1.97 -7.43
N SER A 185 -3.85 0.82 -8.01
CA SER A 185 -4.33 0.73 -9.39
C SER A 185 -5.64 1.49 -9.60
N PHE A 186 -6.54 1.47 -8.60
CA PHE A 186 -7.80 2.22 -8.65
C PHE A 186 -7.57 3.72 -8.64
N LEU A 187 -6.60 4.20 -7.86
CA LEU A 187 -6.31 5.63 -7.76
C LEU A 187 -5.82 6.22 -9.08
N LYS A 188 -5.03 5.44 -9.83
CA LYS A 188 -4.55 5.84 -11.17
C LYS A 188 -5.68 6.08 -12.17
N SER A 189 -6.82 5.45 -11.97
CA SER A 189 -8.02 5.56 -12.81
C SER A 189 -9.12 6.45 -12.21
N GLY A 190 -8.82 7.20 -11.14
CA GLY A 190 -9.80 8.06 -10.47
C GLY A 190 -10.81 7.31 -9.59
N GLY A 191 -10.45 6.09 -9.17
CA GLY A 191 -11.28 5.26 -8.30
C GLY A 191 -11.03 5.50 -6.81
N ALA A 192 -11.52 4.57 -5.98
CA ALA A 192 -11.51 4.69 -4.54
C ALA A 192 -10.19 4.22 -3.90
N ASN A 193 -9.83 4.81 -2.76
CA ASN A 193 -8.84 4.30 -1.82
C ASN A 193 -9.51 3.23 -0.95
N ILE A 194 -9.31 1.95 -1.28
CA ILE A 194 -9.99 0.83 -0.63
C ILE A 194 -9.70 0.77 0.88
N PRO A 195 -8.43 0.85 1.36
CA PRO A 195 -8.15 0.93 2.80
C PRO A 195 -8.90 2.04 3.53
N LEU A 196 -8.96 3.25 2.97
CA LEU A 196 -9.73 4.36 3.58
C LEU A 196 -11.23 4.06 3.63
N ARG A 197 -11.77 3.41 2.59
CA ARG A 197 -13.18 3.03 2.56
C ARG A 197 -13.54 2.00 3.64
N ILE A 198 -12.59 1.15 4.02
CA ILE A 198 -12.75 0.23 5.16
C ILE A 198 -12.73 1.03 6.47
N ALA A 199 -11.78 1.93 6.65
CA ALA A 199 -11.64 2.74 7.86
C ALA A 199 -12.87 3.63 8.13
N GLU A 200 -13.57 4.10 7.10
CA GLU A 200 -14.83 4.86 7.25
C GLU A 200 -15.93 4.09 7.99
N VAL A 201 -15.94 2.77 7.91
CA VAL A 201 -16.98 1.90 8.52
C VAL A 201 -16.44 1.00 9.63
N ARG A 202 -15.13 1.04 9.87
CA ARG A 202 -14.41 0.25 10.87
C ARG A 202 -13.57 1.16 11.77
N PRO A 203 -14.11 1.68 12.89
CA PRO A 203 -13.40 2.67 13.72
C PRO A 203 -12.10 2.15 14.35
N ASN A 204 -11.91 0.84 14.41
CA ASN A 204 -10.69 0.21 14.88
C ASN A 204 -9.60 0.08 13.80
N VAL A 205 -9.89 0.44 12.55
CA VAL A 205 -8.95 0.41 11.42
C VAL A 205 -8.41 1.82 11.16
N GLU A 206 -7.10 1.97 11.19
CA GLU A 206 -6.41 3.23 10.88
C GLU A 206 -5.45 3.04 9.72
N VAL A 207 -5.63 3.87 8.68
CA VAL A 207 -4.77 3.87 7.50
C VAL A 207 -3.55 4.74 7.76
N LEU A 208 -2.35 4.15 7.65
CA LEU A 208 -1.09 4.85 7.87
C LEU A 208 -0.53 5.48 6.59
N GLY A 209 -0.91 4.99 5.42
CA GLY A 209 -0.42 5.50 4.13
C GLY A 209 -0.53 4.48 3.00
N PHE A 210 0.11 4.81 1.87
CA PHE A 210 0.27 3.91 0.72
C PHE A 210 1.73 3.49 0.59
N HIS A 211 1.94 2.21 0.29
CA HIS A 211 3.26 1.59 0.14
C HIS A 211 4.16 1.61 1.38
N TYR A 212 3.91 2.53 2.31
CA TYR A 212 4.68 2.67 3.54
C TYR A 212 3.87 3.40 4.60
N GLY A 213 4.00 2.99 5.85
CA GLY A 213 3.46 3.65 7.02
C GLY A 213 4.22 3.25 8.28
N VAL A 214 4.32 4.14 9.26
CA VAL A 214 4.99 3.88 10.53
C VAL A 214 4.05 4.22 11.68
N PHE A 215 4.10 3.40 12.69
CA PHE A 215 3.54 3.71 14.00
C PHE A 215 4.58 3.38 15.08
N SER A 216 4.39 3.93 16.26
CA SER A 216 5.26 3.66 17.40
C SER A 216 4.49 2.97 18.54
N TRP A 217 5.20 2.18 19.30
CA TRP A 217 4.77 1.69 20.60
C TRP A 217 5.93 1.87 21.58
N LYS A 218 5.74 2.77 22.55
CA LYS A 218 6.76 3.05 23.57
C LYS A 218 8.16 3.34 23.00
N ASN A 219 8.22 4.19 21.99
CA ASN A 219 9.43 4.55 21.24
C ASN A 219 10.03 3.40 20.39
N ILE A 220 9.38 2.26 20.26
CA ILE A 220 9.71 1.23 19.27
C ILE A 220 8.95 1.58 18.00
N ARG A 221 9.67 1.81 16.92
CA ARG A 221 9.09 2.20 15.62
C ARG A 221 8.85 0.95 14.78
N ILE A 222 7.63 0.80 14.29
CA ILE A 222 7.19 -0.34 13.49
C ILE A 222 6.71 0.18 12.14
N GLY A 223 7.40 -0.22 11.08
CA GLY A 223 7.11 0.15 9.70
C GLY A 223 6.39 -0.96 8.95
N LEU A 224 5.29 -0.61 8.30
CA LEU A 224 4.62 -1.44 7.31
C LEU A 224 5.11 -1.04 5.93
N VAL A 225 5.41 -1.99 5.08
CA VAL A 225 5.99 -1.75 3.75
C VAL A 225 5.32 -2.63 2.71
N HIS A 226 4.87 -2.01 1.62
CA HIS A 226 4.39 -2.71 0.44
C HIS A 226 5.15 -2.20 -0.78
N PRO A 227 6.33 -2.78 -1.10
CA PRO A 227 7.19 -2.24 -2.15
C PRO A 227 6.58 -2.45 -3.54
N ALA A 228 6.78 -1.48 -4.42
CA ALA A 228 6.53 -1.66 -5.84
C ALA A 228 7.77 -2.28 -6.50
N GLY A 229 7.64 -3.47 -7.08
CA GLY A 229 8.73 -4.14 -7.78
C GLY A 229 8.70 -5.65 -7.59
N GLY A 230 9.24 -6.39 -8.56
CA GLY A 230 9.19 -7.85 -8.54
C GLY A 230 10.06 -8.50 -7.47
N GLY A 231 9.78 -9.77 -7.20
CA GLY A 231 10.60 -10.62 -6.37
C GLY A 231 11.99 -10.89 -6.98
N ALA A 232 12.88 -11.44 -6.21
CA ALA A 232 14.18 -11.92 -6.64
C ALA A 232 14.41 -13.34 -6.15
N TYR A 233 15.37 -14.05 -6.76
CA TYR A 233 15.74 -15.41 -6.34
C TYR A 233 16.05 -15.48 -4.83
N ALA A 234 16.84 -14.53 -4.33
CA ALA A 234 17.04 -14.38 -2.89
C ALA A 234 15.91 -13.53 -2.30
N VAL A 235 15.02 -14.13 -1.54
CA VAL A 235 13.82 -13.50 -0.96
C VAL A 235 14.17 -12.26 -0.12
N SER A 236 15.32 -12.22 0.53
CA SER A 236 15.80 -11.08 1.31
C SER A 236 16.30 -9.91 0.44
N TYR A 237 16.70 -10.15 -0.81
CA TYR A 237 17.34 -9.13 -1.65
C TYR A 237 16.44 -7.91 -1.94
N PRO A 238 15.16 -8.06 -2.32
CA PRO A 238 14.28 -6.91 -2.53
C PRO A 238 14.13 -6.03 -1.30
N VAL A 239 14.06 -6.65 -0.11
CA VAL A 239 13.96 -5.94 1.17
C VAL A 239 15.25 -5.19 1.47
N GLN A 240 16.41 -5.85 1.34
CA GLN A 240 17.72 -5.21 1.51
C GLN A 240 17.89 -4.02 0.56
N LYS A 241 17.49 -4.18 -0.71
CA LYS A 241 17.50 -3.11 -1.71
C LYS A 241 16.59 -1.96 -1.31
N TYR A 242 15.40 -2.24 -0.78
CA TYR A 242 14.44 -1.23 -0.34
C TYR A 242 14.99 -0.38 0.80
N VAL A 243 15.53 -1.03 1.84
CA VAL A 243 16.04 -0.38 3.06
C VAL A 243 17.40 0.29 2.83
N ARG A 244 18.22 -0.19 1.89
CA ARG A 244 19.59 0.31 1.64
C ARG A 244 19.69 1.82 1.40
N ASN A 245 18.65 2.42 0.86
CA ASN A 245 18.62 3.84 0.52
C ASN A 245 18.06 4.71 1.65
N TRP A 246 17.73 4.14 2.79
CA TRP A 246 17.23 4.89 3.94
C TRP A 246 18.37 5.46 4.76
N VAL A 247 18.12 6.64 5.35
CA VAL A 247 19.03 7.20 6.35
C VAL A 247 18.96 6.31 7.60
N PRO A 248 20.11 5.90 8.21
CA PRO A 248 20.12 4.97 9.34
C PRO A 248 19.17 5.33 10.47
N ASP A 249 19.11 6.60 10.88
CA ASP A 249 18.24 7.09 11.97
C ASP A 249 16.74 7.08 11.63
N GLN A 250 16.39 6.80 10.36
CA GLN A 250 15.01 6.74 9.88
C GLN A 250 14.51 5.30 9.73
N ILE A 251 15.39 4.32 9.85
CA ILE A 251 15.00 2.91 9.75
C ILE A 251 14.22 2.54 11.01
N PRO A 252 12.97 2.05 10.90
CA PRO A 252 12.23 1.52 12.04
C PRO A 252 12.92 0.32 12.68
N ASP A 253 12.67 0.09 13.97
CA ASP A 253 13.19 -1.08 14.69
C ASP A 253 12.67 -2.40 14.12
N ILE A 254 11.42 -2.37 13.62
CA ILE A 254 10.74 -3.52 13.03
C ILE A 254 10.15 -3.09 11.68
N LEU A 255 10.35 -3.92 10.65
CA LEU A 255 9.79 -3.74 9.31
C LEU A 255 8.98 -4.97 8.90
N ILE A 256 7.74 -4.76 8.46
CA ILE A 256 6.82 -5.81 8.05
C ILE A 256 6.45 -5.57 6.59
N PHE A 257 6.80 -6.51 5.73
CA PHE A 257 6.66 -6.42 4.28
C PHE A 257 5.53 -7.31 3.78
N GLY A 258 4.59 -6.75 3.03
CA GLY A 258 3.68 -7.46 2.13
C GLY A 258 4.29 -7.64 0.74
N HIS A 259 3.47 -7.87 -0.29
CA HIS A 259 3.80 -7.93 -1.71
C HIS A 259 4.45 -9.23 -2.19
N PHE A 260 5.32 -9.83 -1.42
CA PHE A 260 6.13 -10.95 -1.89
C PHE A 260 5.40 -12.29 -1.82
N HIS A 261 4.27 -12.36 -1.13
CA HIS A 261 3.51 -13.58 -0.87
C HIS A 261 4.35 -14.70 -0.24
N GLN A 262 5.41 -14.31 0.46
CA GLN A 262 6.34 -15.22 1.13
C GLN A 262 6.39 -14.92 2.61
N LYS A 263 6.75 -15.91 3.42
CA LYS A 263 7.08 -15.72 4.82
C LYS A 263 8.59 -15.79 5.02
N GLY A 264 9.11 -14.94 5.87
CA GLY A 264 10.53 -14.93 6.17
C GLY A 264 10.86 -13.93 7.26
N TYR A 265 12.03 -14.15 7.84
CA TYR A 265 12.63 -13.25 8.81
C TYR A 265 14.11 -13.10 8.53
N PHE A 266 14.62 -11.89 8.67
CA PHE A 266 16.05 -11.60 8.69
C PHE A 266 16.28 -10.23 9.34
N ARG A 267 17.51 -10.03 9.82
CA ARG A 267 17.93 -8.75 10.39
C ARG A 267 18.78 -7.97 9.41
N TRP A 268 18.46 -6.68 9.22
CA TRP A 268 19.18 -5.83 8.28
C TRP A 268 19.29 -4.40 8.80
N HIS A 269 20.52 -3.85 8.83
CA HIS A 269 20.82 -2.51 9.35
C HIS A 269 20.22 -2.23 10.74
N GLY A 270 20.18 -3.22 11.61
CA GLY A 270 19.62 -3.10 12.95
C GLY A 270 18.13 -3.39 13.06
N ALA A 271 17.39 -3.36 11.94
CA ALA A 271 15.96 -3.65 11.92
C ALA A 271 15.65 -5.14 11.88
N GLU A 272 14.60 -5.53 12.57
CA GLU A 272 13.96 -6.85 12.49
C GLU A 272 12.99 -6.86 11.31
N CYS A 273 13.29 -7.58 10.24
CA CYS A 273 12.52 -7.57 8.98
C CYS A 273 11.70 -8.85 8.83
N PHE A 274 10.39 -8.72 8.63
CA PHE A 274 9.46 -9.82 8.45
C PHE A 274 8.77 -9.73 7.09
N LEU A 275 8.59 -10.87 6.42
CA LEU A 275 7.70 -11.03 5.29
C LEU A 275 6.39 -11.64 5.79
N ALA A 276 5.28 -10.97 5.52
CA ALA A 276 4.00 -11.22 6.18
C ALA A 276 3.26 -12.50 5.71
N GLY A 277 3.64 -13.07 4.56
CA GLY A 277 2.82 -14.06 3.88
C GLY A 277 1.71 -13.39 3.06
N CYS A 278 0.66 -14.12 2.74
CA CYS A 278 -0.50 -13.60 2.00
C CYS A 278 -1.77 -14.40 2.32
N PHE A 279 -2.92 -13.90 1.82
CA PHE A 279 -4.18 -14.63 1.77
C PHE A 279 -4.72 -14.70 0.33
N GLN A 280 -3.81 -14.98 -0.61
CA GLN A 280 -4.12 -15.33 -1.99
C GLN A 280 -3.45 -16.66 -2.36
N GLY A 281 -4.19 -17.52 -3.05
CA GLY A 281 -3.68 -18.78 -3.60
C GLY A 281 -2.82 -18.57 -4.83
N GLN A 282 -2.34 -19.66 -5.42
CA GLN A 282 -1.45 -19.62 -6.56
C GLN A 282 -2.19 -19.23 -7.85
N THR A 283 -2.08 -17.98 -8.27
CA THR A 283 -2.64 -17.49 -9.54
C THR A 283 -1.86 -18.04 -10.74
N PRO A 284 -2.46 -18.08 -11.96
CA PRO A 284 -1.74 -18.42 -13.21
C PRO A 284 -0.48 -17.57 -13.41
N TYR A 285 -0.51 -16.30 -13.03
CA TYR A 285 0.66 -15.42 -13.05
C TYR A 285 1.79 -15.94 -12.15
N LEU A 286 1.48 -16.37 -10.92
CA LEU A 286 2.47 -16.92 -10.00
C LEU A 286 3.02 -18.26 -10.51
N VAL A 287 2.17 -19.10 -11.11
CA VAL A 287 2.59 -20.35 -11.76
C VAL A 287 3.60 -20.07 -12.87
N GLU A 288 3.30 -19.11 -13.76
CA GLU A 288 4.21 -18.70 -14.85
C GLU A 288 5.57 -18.24 -14.31
N LYS A 289 5.60 -17.57 -13.17
CA LYS A 289 6.83 -17.07 -12.52
C LYS A 289 7.53 -18.12 -11.64
N GLY A 290 6.97 -19.31 -11.51
CA GLY A 290 7.52 -20.35 -10.62
C GLY A 290 7.45 -19.95 -9.14
N LEU A 291 6.46 -19.13 -8.76
CA LEU A 291 6.26 -18.65 -7.39
C LEU A 291 5.14 -19.43 -6.72
N TYR A 292 5.34 -19.79 -5.47
CA TYR A 292 4.32 -20.44 -4.64
C TYR A 292 4.00 -19.55 -3.42
N PRO A 293 2.75 -19.14 -3.21
CA PRO A 293 2.40 -18.23 -2.14
C PRO A 293 2.38 -18.94 -0.78
N ALA A 294 2.85 -18.28 0.28
CA ALA A 294 2.77 -18.74 1.65
C ALA A 294 1.48 -18.21 2.29
N ILE A 295 0.40 -19.01 2.19
CA ILE A 295 -0.92 -18.63 2.70
C ILE A 295 -0.91 -18.64 4.22
N GLY A 296 -1.19 -17.48 4.84
CA GLY A 296 -1.30 -17.30 6.28
C GLY A 296 -0.66 -16.03 6.80
N GLY A 297 -0.53 -15.93 8.11
CA GLY A 297 -0.04 -14.74 8.82
C GLY A 297 1.00 -15.07 9.90
N LEU A 298 1.40 -14.03 10.64
CA LEU A 298 2.34 -14.14 11.75
C LEU A 298 1.73 -13.56 13.03
N VAL A 299 2.22 -14.02 14.17
CA VAL A 299 2.05 -13.33 15.46
C VAL A 299 3.42 -12.92 15.95
N LEU A 300 3.68 -11.61 16.06
CA LEU A 300 4.91 -11.06 16.57
C LEU A 300 4.76 -10.78 18.07
N ASN A 301 5.68 -11.26 18.89
CA ASN A 301 5.76 -10.97 20.31
C ASN A 301 6.96 -10.03 20.53
N ILE A 302 6.68 -8.77 20.81
CA ILE A 302 7.68 -7.70 20.98
C ILE A 302 7.78 -7.37 22.47
N GLU A 303 8.96 -7.52 23.03
CA GLU A 303 9.26 -7.19 24.42
C GLU A 303 10.25 -6.04 24.49
N LYS A 304 9.82 -4.93 25.11
CA LYS A 304 10.71 -3.80 25.39
C LYS A 304 11.57 -4.12 26.61
N ARG A 305 12.89 -3.97 26.46
CA ARG A 305 13.89 -4.17 27.51
C ARG A 305 14.69 -2.89 27.73
N ALA A 306 15.39 -2.81 28.86
CA ALA A 306 16.29 -1.69 29.11
C ALA A 306 17.43 -1.59 28.06
N SER A 307 17.87 -2.73 27.52
CA SER A 307 18.95 -2.84 26.54
C SER A 307 18.48 -2.92 25.08
N GLY A 308 17.21 -2.69 24.77
CA GLY A 308 16.68 -2.78 23.41
C GLY A 308 15.37 -3.56 23.32
N ILE A 309 15.17 -4.30 22.24
CA ILE A 309 13.97 -5.10 22.00
C ILE A 309 14.32 -6.58 21.88
N LYS A 310 13.38 -7.44 22.29
CA LYS A 310 13.37 -8.85 21.93
C LYS A 310 12.13 -9.11 21.10
N VAL A 311 12.31 -9.75 19.94
CA VAL A 311 11.19 -10.16 19.09
C VAL A 311 11.21 -11.67 18.94
N THR A 312 10.07 -12.31 19.14
CA THR A 312 9.82 -13.70 18.80
C THR A 312 8.54 -13.75 17.98
N TRP A 313 8.33 -14.81 17.21
CA TRP A 313 7.14 -14.91 16.36
C TRP A 313 6.66 -16.34 16.20
N ASP A 314 5.36 -16.46 15.90
CA ASP A 314 4.73 -17.70 15.51
C ASP A 314 4.21 -17.55 14.06
N SER A 315 4.42 -18.57 13.23
CA SER A 315 3.93 -18.61 11.85
C SER A 315 2.67 -19.49 11.77
N TYR A 316 1.62 -18.95 11.17
CA TYR A 316 0.38 -19.63 10.89
C TYR A 316 0.28 -19.91 9.40
N GLU A 317 0.21 -21.18 9.02
CA GLU A 317 0.15 -21.62 7.62
C GLU A 317 -1.13 -22.42 7.37
N TYR A 318 -1.73 -22.15 6.22
CA TYR A 318 -2.97 -22.79 5.82
C TYR A 318 -2.83 -23.42 4.44
N LEU A 319 -3.52 -24.53 4.25
CA LEU A 319 -3.71 -25.10 2.93
C LEU A 319 -4.69 -24.24 2.13
N GLU A 320 -4.42 -24.07 0.84
CA GLU A 320 -5.30 -23.38 -0.08
C GLU A 320 -6.68 -24.03 -0.12
N ILE A 321 -7.73 -23.21 -0.07
CA ILE A 321 -9.10 -23.63 -0.37
C ILE A 321 -9.34 -23.34 -1.85
N LYS A 322 -9.64 -24.36 -2.62
CA LYS A 322 -9.98 -24.20 -4.02
C LYS A 322 -11.30 -23.47 -4.14
N ASP A 323 -11.32 -22.47 -5.03
CA ASP A 323 -12.51 -21.66 -5.34
C ASP A 323 -13.17 -21.01 -4.09
N ASP A 324 -12.34 -20.61 -3.08
CA ASP A 324 -12.82 -19.98 -1.84
C ASP A 324 -13.71 -18.75 -2.10
N TRP A 325 -13.48 -18.04 -3.20
CA TRP A 325 -14.25 -16.87 -3.62
C TRP A 325 -15.73 -17.18 -3.86
N GLU A 326 -16.10 -18.39 -4.27
CA GLU A 326 -17.48 -18.79 -4.50
C GLU A 326 -18.34 -18.71 -3.24
N ASN A 327 -17.73 -18.86 -2.06
CA ASN A 327 -18.41 -18.71 -0.77
C ASN A 327 -18.90 -17.29 -0.50
N TYR A 328 -18.44 -16.32 -1.28
CA TYR A 328 -18.69 -14.88 -1.08
C TYR A 328 -19.41 -14.23 -2.25
N VAL A 329 -19.63 -14.94 -3.35
CA VAL A 329 -20.42 -14.46 -4.50
C VAL A 329 -21.90 -14.72 -4.23
N GLY A 330 -22.72 -13.67 -4.28
CA GLY A 330 -24.19 -13.79 -4.09
C GLY A 330 -24.68 -13.49 -2.67
N ILE A 331 -23.80 -13.13 -1.74
CA ILE A 331 -24.20 -12.61 -0.42
C ILE A 331 -24.70 -11.15 -0.55
N ASP A 332 -24.27 -10.44 -1.56
CA ASP A 332 -24.88 -9.17 -1.97
C ASP A 332 -26.08 -9.49 -2.86
N GLY A 333 -27.25 -9.53 -2.26
CA GLY A 333 -28.49 -9.67 -2.99
C GLY A 333 -28.53 -8.77 -4.23
N ARG A 334 -28.93 -9.35 -5.35
CA ARG A 334 -29.15 -8.67 -6.63
C ARG A 334 -30.04 -7.44 -6.47
#